data_e8dde14bb9f31e33ba279426c7937def
#
_entry.id   e8dde14bb9f31e33ba279426c7937def
#
_cell.length_a   1.000
_cell.length_b   1.000
_cell.length_c   1.000
_cell.angle_alpha   90.00
_cell.angle_beta   90.00
_cell.angle_gamma   90.00
#
_symmetry.space_group_name_H-M   'P 1'
#
loop_
_entity.id
_entity.type
_entity.pdbx_description
1 polymer ?
#
loop_
_entity_poly.entity_id
_entity_poly.type
_entity_poly.pdbx_seq_one_letter_code
_entity_poly.pdbx_strand_id
1 'polypeptide(L)'
;MLRDEGCFADFCNYAFFQGRQVIQPEELVSRENDLSTLIGKVDKPTEIKRYRDVVRKASIHGEYVIIGVEHQSTFDEKMIFRILNYDATIYINQVESKQEIYPVGSFVFYTGDKEWKSPETLKETLKNIPSEMEPYINDWRIPVVELKTMDARKLTNQR
;
A
#
# COMPACT_ATOMS: atom_id res chain seq x y z
N MET A 1 -2.81 9.57 -12.81
CA MET A 1 -2.07 10.01 -11.62
C MET A 1 -1.29 8.84 -11.01
N LEU A 2 -1.86 7.86 -10.32
CA LEU A 2 -1.13 6.74 -9.70
C LEU A 2 -0.42 5.78 -10.68
N ARG A 3 -0.73 5.83 -11.97
CA ARG A 3 -0.04 5.05 -13.01
C ARG A 3 1.24 5.71 -13.53
N ASP A 4 1.38 7.00 -13.33
CA ASP A 4 2.60 7.75 -13.62
C ASP A 4 3.66 7.45 -12.56
N GLU A 5 4.89 7.15 -12.98
CA GLU A 5 5.96 6.70 -12.09
C GLU A 5 6.43 7.82 -11.16
N GLY A 6 6.53 9.04 -11.66
CA GLY A 6 6.91 10.19 -10.86
C GLY A 6 5.87 10.51 -9.78
N CYS A 7 4.58 10.54 -10.16
CA CYS A 7 3.50 10.74 -9.21
C CYS A 7 3.44 9.60 -8.17
N PHE A 8 3.63 8.36 -8.61
CA PHE A 8 3.62 7.21 -7.70
C PHE A 8 4.76 7.28 -6.68
N ALA A 9 5.99 7.59 -7.14
CA ALA A 9 7.14 7.77 -6.26
C ALA A 9 6.90 8.88 -5.23
N ASP A 10 6.38 10.04 -5.67
CA ASP A 10 6.06 11.15 -4.79
C ASP A 10 5.03 10.78 -3.71
N PHE A 11 3.97 10.08 -4.07
CA PHE A 11 2.96 9.63 -3.10
C PHE A 11 3.52 8.61 -2.11
N CYS A 12 4.35 7.67 -2.57
CA CYS A 12 5.04 6.74 -1.69
C CYS A 12 5.98 7.47 -0.72
N ASN A 13 6.76 8.40 -1.22
CA ASN A 13 7.66 9.21 -0.41
C ASN A 13 6.90 10.04 0.63
N TYR A 14 5.73 10.56 0.27
CA TYR A 14 4.88 11.27 1.20
C TYR A 14 4.30 10.33 2.27
N ALA A 15 3.74 9.18 1.87
CA ALA A 15 3.08 8.23 2.76
C ALA A 15 4.03 7.60 3.78
N PHE A 16 5.21 7.15 3.33
CA PHE A 16 6.12 6.35 4.15
C PHE A 16 7.27 7.16 4.73
N PHE A 17 7.68 8.24 4.06
CA PHE A 17 8.92 8.95 4.38
C PHE A 17 8.73 10.44 4.66
N GLN A 18 7.48 10.89 4.87
CA GLN A 18 7.14 12.29 5.16
C GLN A 18 7.62 13.28 4.08
N GLY A 19 7.66 12.83 2.82
CA GLY A 19 8.12 13.60 1.67
C GLY A 19 9.62 13.57 1.42
N ARG A 20 10.41 12.82 2.22
CA ARG A 20 11.81 12.57 1.88
C ARG A 20 11.90 11.72 0.61
N GLN A 21 12.77 12.10 -0.33
CA GLN A 21 12.94 11.43 -1.61
C GLN A 21 13.79 10.16 -1.44
N VAL A 22 13.14 9.08 -0.98
CA VAL A 22 13.75 7.77 -0.75
C VAL A 22 13.55 6.86 -1.96
N ILE A 23 12.38 6.92 -2.60
CA ILE A 23 12.06 6.18 -3.83
C ILE A 23 12.16 7.14 -5.00
N GLN A 24 13.00 6.79 -5.99
CA GLN A 24 13.10 7.52 -7.24
C GLN A 24 12.19 6.85 -8.30
N PRO A 25 11.65 7.60 -9.27
CA PRO A 25 10.83 7.02 -10.33
C PRO A 25 11.52 5.87 -11.09
N GLU A 26 12.82 5.99 -11.31
CA GLU A 26 13.65 5.00 -12.02
C GLU A 26 13.85 3.69 -11.24
N GLU A 27 13.60 3.71 -9.93
CA GLU A 27 13.69 2.53 -9.06
C GLU A 27 12.37 1.74 -9.01
N LEU A 28 11.34 2.22 -9.71
CA LEU A 28 10.09 1.49 -9.86
C LEU A 28 10.21 0.47 -10.99
N VAL A 29 9.88 -0.77 -10.71
CA VAL A 29 9.86 -1.83 -11.71
C VAL A 29 8.56 -1.73 -12.50
N SER A 30 8.66 -1.27 -13.75
CA SER A 30 7.52 -0.87 -14.59
C SER A 30 6.88 -2.00 -15.41
N ARG A 31 7.35 -3.24 -15.31
CA ARG A 31 6.87 -4.33 -16.19
C ARG A 31 5.60 -4.96 -15.63
N GLU A 32 4.50 -4.80 -16.35
CA GLU A 32 3.22 -5.49 -16.07
C GLU A 32 3.38 -7.03 -15.98
N ASN A 33 4.33 -7.60 -16.71
CA ASN A 33 4.63 -9.04 -16.67
C ASN A 33 5.25 -9.48 -15.33
N ASP A 34 5.98 -8.61 -14.65
CA ASP A 34 6.54 -8.92 -13.34
C ASP A 34 5.48 -8.85 -12.24
N LEU A 35 4.45 -8.03 -12.40
CA LEU A 35 3.32 -7.97 -11.48
C LEU A 35 2.47 -9.24 -11.49
N SER A 36 2.25 -9.85 -12.65
CA SER A 36 1.53 -11.13 -12.76
C SER A 36 2.31 -12.27 -12.08
N THR A 37 3.63 -12.18 -12.05
CA THR A 37 4.51 -13.11 -11.36
C THR A 37 4.53 -12.86 -9.85
N LEU A 38 4.49 -11.59 -9.42
CA LEU A 38 4.46 -11.18 -8.01
C LEU A 38 3.11 -11.44 -7.33
N ILE A 39 2.02 -11.28 -8.10
CA ILE A 39 0.65 -11.51 -7.62
C ILE A 39 0.31 -13.01 -7.69
N GLY A 40 1.14 -13.80 -8.38
CA GLY A 40 0.94 -15.23 -8.61
C GLY A 40 -0.08 -15.51 -9.71
N LYS A 41 -0.09 -16.75 -10.17
CA LYS A 41 -1.21 -17.29 -10.98
C LYS A 41 -2.40 -17.46 -10.05
N VAL A 42 -3.12 -16.39 -9.79
CA VAL A 42 -4.44 -16.50 -9.17
C VAL A 42 -5.34 -17.10 -10.25
N ASP A 43 -6.02 -18.19 -9.93
CA ASP A 43 -7.00 -18.80 -10.83
C ASP A 43 -8.11 -17.82 -11.25
N LYS A 44 -8.15 -16.66 -10.60
CA LYS A 44 -8.99 -15.51 -10.95
C LYS A 44 -8.22 -14.19 -10.87
N PRO A 45 -7.42 -13.84 -11.90
CA PRO A 45 -6.74 -12.54 -11.99
C PRO A 45 -7.68 -11.33 -11.85
N THR A 46 -8.96 -11.54 -12.13
CA THR A 46 -10.03 -10.55 -11.99
C THR A 46 -10.32 -10.12 -10.55
N GLU A 47 -10.10 -10.96 -9.55
CA GLU A 47 -10.40 -10.59 -8.16
C GLU A 47 -9.35 -9.65 -7.57
N ILE A 48 -8.05 -9.85 -7.81
CA ILE A 48 -7.01 -8.93 -7.31
C ILE A 48 -7.02 -7.60 -8.08
N LYS A 49 -7.19 -7.63 -9.41
CA LYS A 49 -7.38 -6.41 -10.22
C LYS A 49 -8.65 -5.64 -9.84
N ARG A 50 -9.64 -6.31 -9.25
CA ARG A 50 -10.91 -5.70 -8.84
C ARG A 50 -10.79 -4.94 -7.52
N TYR A 51 -9.75 -5.19 -6.73
CA TYR A 51 -9.65 -4.73 -5.35
C TYR A 51 -8.50 -3.78 -5.07
N ARG A 52 -7.48 -3.71 -5.93
CA ARG A 52 -6.37 -2.75 -5.80
C ARG A 52 -6.18 -1.91 -7.04
N ASP A 53 -6.04 -0.61 -6.83
CA ASP A 53 -5.82 0.32 -7.94
C ASP A 53 -4.43 0.21 -8.53
N VAL A 54 -3.41 0.11 -7.69
CA VAL A 54 -2.02 -0.03 -8.13
C VAL A 54 -1.21 -0.88 -7.16
N VAL A 55 -0.41 -1.80 -7.70
CA VAL A 55 0.65 -2.52 -6.99
C VAL A 55 1.93 -2.39 -7.79
N ARG A 56 3.02 -2.01 -7.16
CA ARG A 56 4.32 -1.89 -7.81
C ARG A 56 5.44 -2.46 -6.94
N LYS A 57 6.49 -2.94 -7.60
CA LYS A 57 7.77 -3.29 -6.98
C LYS A 57 8.70 -2.09 -7.07
N ALA A 58 9.31 -1.72 -5.97
CA ALA A 58 10.30 -0.65 -5.88
C ALA A 58 11.59 -1.15 -5.28
N SER A 59 12.70 -0.50 -5.61
CA SER A 59 13.99 -0.69 -4.96
C SER A 59 14.23 0.46 -3.98
N ILE A 60 14.63 0.14 -2.75
CA ILE A 60 15.02 1.12 -1.74
C ILE A 60 16.41 0.72 -1.25
N HIS A 61 17.42 1.51 -1.57
CA HIS A 61 18.82 1.21 -1.23
C HIS A 61 19.29 -0.19 -1.69
N GLY A 62 18.79 -0.63 -2.86
CA GLY A 62 19.11 -1.95 -3.43
C GLY A 62 18.24 -3.10 -2.92
N GLU A 63 17.36 -2.87 -1.95
CA GLU A 63 16.42 -3.85 -1.43
C GLU A 63 15.03 -3.68 -2.05
N TYR A 64 14.39 -4.78 -2.42
CA TYR A 64 13.07 -4.73 -3.05
C TYR A 64 11.93 -4.73 -2.03
N VAL A 65 10.91 -3.95 -2.35
CA VAL A 65 9.64 -3.90 -1.61
C VAL A 65 8.47 -3.87 -2.60
N ILE A 66 7.36 -4.49 -2.24
CA ILE A 66 6.10 -4.39 -2.98
C ILE A 66 5.24 -3.34 -2.31
N ILE A 67 4.77 -2.37 -3.09
CA ILE A 67 3.94 -1.27 -2.60
C ILE A 67 2.56 -1.37 -3.22
N GLY A 68 1.54 -1.42 -2.35
CA GLY A 68 0.14 -1.37 -2.74
C GLY A 68 -0.48 -0.02 -2.42
N VAL A 69 -1.28 0.50 -3.34
CA VAL A 69 -2.05 1.73 -3.15
C VAL A 69 -3.52 1.45 -3.39
N GLU A 70 -4.34 1.90 -2.46
CA GLU A 70 -5.79 1.87 -2.58
C GLU A 70 -6.31 3.30 -2.67
N HIS A 71 -6.95 3.66 -3.78
CA HIS A 71 -7.58 4.96 -3.94
C HIS A 71 -9.01 4.93 -3.38
N GLN A 72 -9.31 5.90 -2.52
CA GLN A 72 -10.65 6.07 -1.95
C GLN A 72 -11.13 7.51 -2.12
N SER A 73 -12.36 7.66 -2.58
CA SER A 73 -13.07 8.95 -2.61
C SER A 73 -14.13 9.09 -1.52
N THR A 74 -14.44 7.97 -0.87
CA THR A 74 -15.41 7.90 0.22
C THR A 74 -14.80 7.17 1.41
N PHE A 75 -15.34 7.49 2.58
CA PHE A 75 -14.96 6.86 3.84
C PHE A 75 -15.37 5.37 3.86
N ASP A 76 -14.47 4.49 4.29
CA ASP A 76 -14.72 3.05 4.45
C ASP A 76 -14.11 2.56 5.77
N GLU A 77 -14.96 2.23 6.74
CA GLU A 77 -14.57 1.73 8.07
C GLU A 77 -13.85 0.36 8.00
N LYS A 78 -14.04 -0.38 6.90
CA LYS A 78 -13.48 -1.73 6.73
C LYS A 78 -12.18 -1.73 5.92
N MET A 79 -11.64 -0.57 5.63
CA MET A 79 -10.44 -0.44 4.79
C MET A 79 -9.26 -1.22 5.33
N ILE A 80 -9.04 -1.19 6.64
CA ILE A 80 -7.93 -1.93 7.29
C ILE A 80 -8.00 -3.43 7.00
N PHE A 81 -9.18 -4.03 7.05
CA PHE A 81 -9.37 -5.46 6.79
C PHE A 81 -9.18 -5.80 5.31
N ARG A 82 -9.59 -4.91 4.42
CA ARG A 82 -9.37 -5.07 2.97
C ARG A 82 -7.88 -5.08 2.65
N ILE A 83 -7.13 -4.11 3.16
CA ILE A 83 -5.69 -4.01 2.93
C ILE A 83 -4.94 -5.17 3.57
N LEU A 84 -5.29 -5.56 4.79
CA LEU A 84 -4.73 -6.75 5.45
C LEU A 84 -4.90 -8.00 4.57
N ASN A 85 -6.10 -8.21 4.02
CA ASN A 85 -6.36 -9.31 3.12
C ASN A 85 -5.51 -9.25 1.84
N TYR A 86 -5.35 -8.07 1.24
CA TYR A 86 -4.54 -7.91 0.02
C TYR A 86 -3.06 -8.14 0.28
N ASP A 87 -2.52 -7.60 1.35
CA ASP A 87 -1.12 -7.77 1.73
C ASP A 87 -0.83 -9.25 2.03
N ALA A 88 -1.71 -9.92 2.79
CA ALA A 88 -1.60 -11.34 3.06
C ALA A 88 -1.66 -12.17 1.77
N THR A 89 -2.54 -11.83 0.84
CA THR A 89 -2.65 -12.50 -0.46
C THR A 89 -1.36 -12.37 -1.27
N ILE A 90 -0.72 -11.20 -1.28
CA ILE A 90 0.55 -11.00 -1.97
C ILE A 90 1.65 -11.87 -1.34
N TYR A 91 1.73 -11.95 0.00
CA TYR A 91 2.68 -12.83 0.67
C TYR A 91 2.45 -14.30 0.32
N ILE A 92 1.20 -14.78 0.38
CA ILE A 92 0.85 -16.16 0.06
C ILE A 92 1.23 -16.50 -1.39
N ASN A 93 0.93 -15.61 -2.32
CA ASN A 93 1.27 -15.81 -3.74
C ASN A 93 2.78 -15.89 -3.98
N GLN A 94 3.57 -15.09 -3.28
CA GLN A 94 5.03 -15.19 -3.35
C GLN A 94 5.52 -16.57 -2.86
N VAL A 95 4.97 -17.06 -1.74
CA VAL A 95 5.29 -18.38 -1.19
C VAL A 95 4.91 -19.49 -2.19
N GLU A 96 3.71 -19.48 -2.71
CA GLU A 96 3.20 -20.49 -3.66
C GLU A 96 3.97 -20.50 -4.97
N SER A 97 4.41 -19.34 -5.43
CA SER A 97 5.22 -19.17 -6.66
C SER A 97 6.69 -19.58 -6.45
N LYS A 98 7.10 -19.97 -5.25
CA LYS A 98 8.48 -20.32 -4.88
C LYS A 98 9.49 -19.23 -5.24
N GLN A 99 9.07 -18.00 -5.14
CA GLN A 99 9.90 -16.81 -5.36
C GLN A 99 10.53 -16.34 -4.05
N GLU A 100 11.50 -15.44 -4.16
CA GLU A 100 11.97 -14.68 -3.02
C GLU A 100 10.80 -13.84 -2.45
N ILE A 101 10.66 -13.84 -1.12
CA ILE A 101 9.57 -13.15 -0.45
C ILE A 101 10.02 -11.73 -0.13
N TYR A 102 9.46 -10.77 -0.85
CA TYR A 102 9.69 -9.34 -0.63
C TYR A 102 8.67 -8.78 0.36
N PRO A 103 9.07 -7.82 1.22
CA PRO A 103 8.13 -7.15 2.11
C PRO A 103 7.06 -6.39 1.32
N VAL A 104 5.86 -6.34 1.88
CA VAL A 104 4.70 -5.64 1.31
C VAL A 104 4.33 -4.48 2.23
N GLY A 105 4.28 -3.27 1.67
CA GLY A 105 3.75 -2.09 2.33
C GLY A 105 2.60 -1.48 1.53
N SER A 106 1.57 -1.00 2.22
CA SER A 106 0.41 -0.41 1.56
C SER A 106 0.01 0.91 2.17
N PHE A 107 -0.62 1.78 1.38
CA PHE A 107 -1.24 3.00 1.89
C PHE A 107 -2.55 3.29 1.17
N VAL A 108 -3.40 4.10 1.81
CA VAL A 108 -4.62 4.63 1.23
C VAL A 108 -4.35 6.03 0.69
N PHE A 109 -4.72 6.26 -0.56
CA PHE A 109 -4.76 7.60 -1.15
C PHE A 109 -6.20 8.10 -1.16
N TYR A 110 -6.49 9.05 -0.28
CA TYR A 110 -7.83 9.56 -0.07
C TYR A 110 -8.05 10.89 -0.76
N THR A 111 -9.06 10.97 -1.61
CA THR A 111 -9.42 12.16 -2.38
C THR A 111 -10.79 12.73 -2.01
N GLY A 112 -11.43 12.22 -0.96
CA GLY A 112 -12.74 12.68 -0.52
C GLY A 112 -12.70 14.06 0.14
N ASP A 113 -13.85 14.75 0.11
CA ASP A 113 -14.00 16.09 0.69
C ASP A 113 -14.07 16.10 2.22
N LYS A 114 -14.55 15.00 2.80
CA LYS A 114 -14.65 14.83 4.25
C LYS A 114 -13.30 14.39 4.82
N GLU A 115 -13.05 14.71 6.07
CA GLU A 115 -11.90 14.22 6.80
C GLU A 115 -11.93 12.68 6.91
N TRP A 116 -10.78 12.03 6.75
CA TRP A 116 -10.65 10.60 6.97
C TRP A 116 -10.78 10.30 8.47
N LYS A 117 -11.73 9.45 8.83
CA LYS A 117 -12.03 9.08 10.22
C LYS A 117 -11.93 7.59 10.51
N SER A 118 -11.58 6.79 9.50
CA SER A 118 -11.35 5.37 9.71
C SER A 118 -10.06 5.13 10.50
N PRO A 119 -10.01 4.06 11.29
CA PRO A 119 -8.77 3.63 11.93
C PRO A 119 -7.64 3.41 10.92
N GLU A 120 -6.42 3.73 11.33
CA GLU A 120 -5.21 3.50 10.55
C GLU A 120 -4.44 2.26 11.03
N THR A 121 -4.86 1.66 12.15
CA THR A 121 -4.28 0.42 12.67
C THR A 121 -5.36 -0.61 12.97
N LEU A 122 -4.97 -1.89 12.91
CA LEU A 122 -5.89 -2.99 13.21
C LEU A 122 -6.36 -2.92 14.68
N LYS A 123 -5.46 -2.64 15.60
CA LYS A 123 -5.79 -2.59 17.03
C LYS A 123 -6.83 -1.53 17.37
N GLU A 124 -6.83 -0.40 16.66
CA GLU A 124 -7.86 0.64 16.84
C GLU A 124 -9.26 0.17 16.46
N THR A 125 -9.38 -0.88 15.64
CA THR A 125 -10.68 -1.46 15.27
C THR A 125 -11.16 -2.51 16.26
N LEU A 126 -10.25 -3.06 17.08
CA LEU A 126 -10.55 -4.15 18.00
C LEU A 126 -11.09 -3.61 19.33
N LYS A 127 -12.15 -4.24 19.83
CA LYS A 127 -12.74 -3.88 21.11
C LYS A 127 -12.23 -4.82 22.20
N ASN A 128 -11.85 -4.24 23.34
CA ASN A 128 -11.60 -5.00 24.56
C ASN A 128 -10.55 -6.10 24.43
N ILE A 129 -9.34 -5.75 23.99
CA ILE A 129 -8.23 -6.70 23.99
C ILE A 129 -7.84 -7.00 25.45
N PRO A 130 -7.92 -8.27 25.90
CA PRO A 130 -7.42 -8.63 27.22
C PRO A 130 -5.93 -8.30 27.36
N SER A 131 -5.51 -7.77 28.50
CA SER A 131 -4.12 -7.34 28.73
C SER A 131 -3.11 -8.47 28.50
N GLU A 132 -3.47 -9.69 28.84
CA GLU A 132 -2.65 -10.89 28.66
C GLU A 132 -2.46 -11.26 27.17
N MET A 133 -3.38 -10.84 26.30
CA MET A 133 -3.33 -11.09 24.86
C MET A 133 -2.66 -9.96 24.08
N GLU A 134 -2.54 -8.78 24.66
CA GLU A 134 -1.99 -7.59 24.00
C GLU A 134 -0.62 -7.85 23.31
N PRO A 135 0.35 -8.56 23.92
CA PRO A 135 1.64 -8.83 23.30
C PRO A 135 1.57 -9.75 22.07
N TYR A 136 0.48 -10.52 21.94
CA TYR A 136 0.30 -11.52 20.89
C TYR A 136 -0.60 -11.04 19.74
N ILE A 137 -1.26 -9.90 19.89
CA ILE A 137 -2.07 -9.30 18.83
C ILE A 137 -1.18 -8.46 17.94
N ASN A 138 -0.98 -8.93 16.72
CA ASN A 138 -0.25 -8.17 15.71
C ASN A 138 -1.06 -6.93 15.30
N ASP A 139 -0.38 -5.80 15.19
CA ASP A 139 -0.97 -4.58 14.70
C ASP A 139 -0.61 -4.36 13.24
N TRP A 140 -1.61 -4.08 12.41
CA TRP A 140 -1.45 -3.80 11.01
C TRP A 140 -1.67 -2.32 10.77
N ARG A 141 -0.67 -1.61 10.28
CA ARG A 141 -0.75 -0.17 10.05
C ARG A 141 -0.92 0.15 8.58
N ILE A 142 -1.79 1.11 8.29
CA ILE A 142 -2.01 1.66 6.96
C ILE A 142 -1.87 3.17 7.02
N PRO A 143 -0.81 3.76 6.47
CA PRO A 143 -0.75 5.20 6.26
C PRO A 143 -1.90 5.67 5.37
N VAL A 144 -2.48 6.82 5.69
CA VAL A 144 -3.49 7.47 4.86
C VAL A 144 -2.93 8.81 4.36
N VAL A 145 -2.95 8.98 3.05
CA VAL A 145 -2.56 10.23 2.41
C VAL A 145 -3.82 10.93 1.93
N GLU A 146 -4.19 12.03 2.59
CA GLU A 146 -5.32 12.86 2.19
C GLU A 146 -4.85 13.93 1.20
N LEU A 147 -5.36 13.91 -0.03
CA LEU A 147 -4.95 14.86 -1.08
C LEU A 147 -5.09 16.33 -0.63
N LYS A 148 -6.19 16.66 0.05
CA LYS A 148 -6.48 18.02 0.51
C LYS A 148 -5.47 18.56 1.56
N THR A 149 -4.78 17.67 2.28
CA THR A 149 -3.82 18.04 3.33
C THR A 149 -2.37 17.90 2.86
N MET A 150 -2.16 17.39 1.64
CA MET A 150 -0.82 17.22 1.09
C MET A 150 -0.14 18.57 0.87
N ASP A 151 1.10 18.67 1.33
CA ASP A 151 1.95 19.81 1.01
C ASP A 151 2.57 19.62 -0.39
N ALA A 152 2.07 20.36 -1.37
CA ALA A 152 2.54 20.30 -2.76
C ALA A 152 4.06 20.56 -2.89
N ARG A 153 4.69 21.27 -1.94
CA ARG A 153 6.14 21.53 -1.93
C ARG A 153 6.98 20.27 -1.68
N LYS A 154 6.36 19.20 -1.15
CA LYS A 154 7.00 17.91 -0.91
C LYS A 154 6.87 16.95 -2.11
N LEU A 155 6.20 17.37 -3.17
CA LEU A 155 6.00 16.61 -4.40
C LEU A 155 6.98 17.16 -5.45
N THR A 156 7.97 16.39 -5.85
CA THR A 156 9.07 16.88 -6.71
C THR A 156 8.97 16.43 -8.15
N ASN A 157 8.24 15.34 -8.44
CA ASN A 157 8.16 14.72 -9.75
C ASN A 157 6.90 15.09 -10.54
N GLN A 158 6.07 16.00 -10.00
CA GLN A 158 4.90 16.50 -10.71
C GLN A 158 5.31 17.64 -11.65
N ARG A 159 5.61 17.31 -12.87
CA ARG A 159 5.81 18.28 -13.97
C ARG A 159 4.85 18.02 -15.11
#